data_d8059aac98ca6f6e8e8e23ff846c9491
#
_entry.id   d8059aac98ca6f6e8e8e23ff846c9491
#
_cell.length_a   1.000
_cell.length_b   1.000
_cell.length_c   1.000
_cell.angle_alpha   90.00
_cell.angle_beta   90.00
_cell.angle_gamma   90.00
#
_symmetry.space_group_name_H-M   'P 1'
#
loop_
_entity.id
_entity.type
_entity.pdbx_description
1 polymer ?
#
loop_
_entity_poly.entity_id
_entity_poly.type
_entity_poly.pdbx_seq_one_letter_code
_entity_poly.pdbx_strand_id
1 'polypeptide(L)'
;MRVNTLKINRDRLQQLLREEGVESYPLQQYPDALQLVERSNIFKSQSFKDGLFEVQDASSQKVAPFMQIDHSVKRIIDTCAGAGGKTLHLATLLQNKGQIIAMDIYEQKLQELKRRARRNGAFNIETKLIDPKQLKRMQGSADRVLIDAPCSGLGVLRRNPDAKWKLQPEFLDQIRTTQQEILQQYSKLLKKGGKLVYATCSVLPSENHQQVATFLASEAGKNFKLEAEEVIFAHQSGYDGFYMARLINNG
;
A
#
# COMPACT_ATOMS: atom_id res chain seq x y z
N MET A 1 5.80 13.63 1.20
CA MET A 1 5.98 13.02 -0.14
C MET A 1 6.93 11.84 -0.02
N ARG A 2 6.90 10.91 -0.97
CA ARG A 2 7.84 9.79 -1.09
C ARG A 2 8.71 9.96 -2.31
N VAL A 3 10.03 9.87 -2.13
CA VAL A 3 11.03 9.92 -3.21
C VAL A 3 10.86 8.72 -4.14
N ASN A 4 10.99 8.92 -5.42
CA ASN A 4 11.07 7.85 -6.42
C ASN A 4 12.52 7.41 -6.58
N THR A 5 12.92 6.41 -5.80
CA THR A 5 14.30 5.91 -5.78
C THR A 5 14.73 5.17 -7.06
N LEU A 6 13.82 4.96 -8.02
CA LEU A 6 14.19 4.53 -9.37
C LEU A 6 14.91 5.64 -10.16
N LYS A 7 14.69 6.90 -9.80
CA LYS A 7 15.17 8.06 -10.57
C LYS A 7 16.14 8.95 -9.81
N ILE A 8 15.98 9.06 -8.49
CA ILE A 8 16.71 10.05 -7.70
C ILE A 8 16.82 9.60 -6.23
N ASN A 9 17.87 10.03 -5.55
CA ASN A 9 17.97 9.90 -4.11
C ASN A 9 17.30 11.09 -3.39
N ARG A 10 17.07 10.92 -2.08
CA ARG A 10 16.34 11.89 -1.26
C ARG A 10 17.01 13.27 -1.20
N ASP A 11 18.32 13.29 -1.01
CA ASP A 11 19.07 14.54 -0.81
C ASP A 11 19.09 15.36 -2.09
N ARG A 12 19.26 14.71 -3.24
CA ARG A 12 19.22 15.39 -4.55
C ARG A 12 17.81 15.90 -4.87
N LEU A 13 16.76 15.15 -4.54
CA LEU A 13 15.38 15.64 -4.70
C LEU A 13 15.13 16.86 -3.81
N GLN A 14 15.59 16.84 -2.55
CA GLN A 14 15.44 17.98 -1.65
C GLN A 14 16.10 19.24 -2.20
N GLN A 15 17.30 19.09 -2.79
CA GLN A 15 18.01 20.20 -3.45
C GLN A 15 17.21 20.75 -4.62
N LEU A 16 16.72 19.88 -5.54
CA LEU A 16 15.93 20.31 -6.69
C LEU A 16 14.64 21.03 -6.27
N LEU A 17 13.96 20.52 -5.26
CA LEU A 17 12.75 21.16 -4.72
C LEU A 17 13.05 22.57 -4.20
N ARG A 18 14.19 22.76 -3.51
CA ARG A 18 14.62 24.07 -3.05
C ARG A 18 14.91 25.02 -4.21
N GLU A 19 15.56 24.54 -5.30
CA GLU A 19 15.78 25.29 -6.54
C GLU A 19 14.44 25.69 -7.20
N GLU A 20 13.38 24.88 -7.02
CA GLU A 20 12.00 25.17 -7.45
C GLU A 20 11.20 26.04 -6.45
N GLY A 21 11.82 26.53 -5.37
CA GLY A 21 11.16 27.34 -4.35
C GLY A 21 10.31 26.52 -3.36
N VAL A 22 10.53 25.22 -3.26
CA VAL A 22 9.79 24.30 -2.37
C VAL A 22 10.70 23.83 -1.25
N GLU A 23 10.53 24.38 -0.04
CA GLU A 23 11.28 23.96 1.13
C GLU A 23 10.71 22.66 1.72
N SER A 24 11.62 21.73 2.02
CA SER A 24 11.28 20.43 2.58
C SER A 24 12.40 19.90 3.48
N TYR A 25 12.05 18.93 4.34
CA TYR A 25 13.02 18.28 5.23
C TYR A 25 12.81 16.76 5.26
N PRO A 26 13.90 15.98 5.48
CA PRO A 26 13.83 14.53 5.55
C PRO A 26 13.19 14.07 6.85
N LEU A 27 12.41 12.99 6.77
CA LEU A 27 11.88 12.31 7.96
C LEU A 27 12.82 11.16 8.35
N GLN A 28 13.37 11.22 9.57
CA GLN A 28 14.37 10.24 10.00
C GLN A 28 13.86 8.80 10.03
N GLN A 29 12.60 8.60 10.46
CA GLN A 29 11.98 7.27 10.56
C GLN A 29 11.49 6.72 9.21
N TYR A 30 11.57 7.52 8.14
CA TYR A 30 11.04 7.18 6.82
C TYR A 30 12.11 7.50 5.76
N PRO A 31 12.92 6.51 5.35
CA PRO A 31 14.13 6.74 4.53
C PRO A 31 13.86 7.51 3.24
N ASP A 32 12.72 7.25 2.61
CA ASP A 32 12.36 7.83 1.32
C ASP A 32 11.40 9.02 1.45
N ALA A 33 11.18 9.53 2.67
CA ALA A 33 10.21 10.59 2.90
C ALA A 33 10.86 11.97 2.98
N LEU A 34 10.22 12.94 2.31
CA LEU A 34 10.40 14.36 2.52
C LEU A 34 9.07 14.97 2.95
N GLN A 35 9.12 15.86 3.95
CA GLN A 35 7.97 16.66 4.38
C GLN A 35 8.14 18.10 3.93
N LEU A 36 7.08 18.71 3.42
CA LEU A 36 7.06 20.14 3.10
C LEU A 36 7.08 20.96 4.39
N VAL A 37 7.84 22.05 4.39
CA VAL A 37 7.81 23.05 5.47
C VAL A 37 6.44 23.73 5.46
N GLU A 38 5.99 24.17 4.31
CA GLU A 38 4.67 24.79 4.12
C GLU A 38 3.86 24.05 3.05
N ARG A 39 2.52 24.15 3.16
CA ARG A 39 1.63 23.60 2.14
C ARG A 39 1.78 24.40 0.85
N SER A 40 2.19 23.73 -0.20
CA SER A 40 2.31 24.30 -1.54
C SER A 40 1.70 23.38 -2.59
N ASN A 41 1.37 23.96 -3.76
CA ASN A 41 0.87 23.15 -4.88
C ASN A 41 2.03 22.49 -5.64
N ILE A 42 2.61 21.46 -5.03
CA ILE A 42 3.75 20.71 -5.57
C ILE A 42 3.44 19.96 -6.88
N PHE A 43 2.17 19.79 -7.24
CA PHE A 43 1.78 19.14 -8.51
C PHE A 43 2.18 19.94 -9.75
N LYS A 44 2.46 21.25 -9.59
CA LYS A 44 2.95 22.13 -10.66
C LYS A 44 4.47 22.07 -10.83
N SER A 45 5.21 21.56 -9.86
CA SER A 45 6.66 21.48 -9.86
C SER A 45 7.17 20.62 -11.04
N GLN A 46 8.34 20.94 -11.57
CA GLN A 46 8.97 20.13 -12.61
C GLN A 46 9.36 18.76 -12.04
N SER A 47 9.87 18.72 -10.82
CA SER A 47 10.17 17.48 -10.10
C SER A 47 8.98 16.51 -10.03
N PHE A 48 7.73 17.00 -9.84
CA PHE A 48 6.55 16.15 -9.89
C PHE A 48 6.21 15.66 -11.29
N LYS A 49 6.28 16.55 -12.29
CA LYS A 49 6.01 16.19 -13.70
C LYS A 49 6.99 15.15 -14.20
N ASP A 50 8.24 15.22 -13.77
CA ASP A 50 9.31 14.28 -14.10
C ASP A 50 9.21 12.96 -13.31
N GLY A 51 8.24 12.87 -12.38
CA GLY A 51 8.00 11.66 -11.58
C GLY A 51 9.11 11.35 -10.60
N LEU A 52 9.76 12.37 -10.04
CA LEU A 52 10.84 12.22 -9.06
C LEU A 52 10.31 11.91 -7.66
N PHE A 53 9.03 12.13 -7.41
CA PHE A 53 8.36 11.79 -6.16
C PHE A 53 6.86 11.52 -6.34
N GLU A 54 6.27 10.91 -5.33
CA GLU A 54 4.82 10.72 -5.18
C GLU A 54 4.32 11.37 -3.90
N VAL A 55 3.08 11.89 -3.95
CA VAL A 55 2.41 12.39 -2.75
C VAL A 55 1.83 11.20 -1.99
N GLN A 56 2.44 10.87 -0.87
CA GLN A 56 2.02 9.77 -0.01
C GLN A 56 2.28 10.13 1.46
N ASP A 57 1.33 9.79 2.34
CA ASP A 57 1.50 9.94 3.78
C ASP A 57 2.66 9.06 4.30
N ALA A 58 3.36 9.53 5.33
CA ALA A 58 4.53 8.84 5.86
C ALA A 58 4.19 7.45 6.41
N SER A 59 3.10 7.31 7.17
CA SER A 59 2.68 6.00 7.69
C SER A 59 2.35 5.01 6.58
N SER A 60 1.69 5.47 5.51
CA SER A 60 1.42 4.64 4.33
C SER A 60 2.69 4.14 3.63
N GLN A 61 3.81 4.88 3.76
CA GLN A 61 5.08 4.45 3.18
C GLN A 61 5.69 3.23 3.88
N LYS A 62 5.30 2.90 5.11
CA LYS A 62 5.79 1.71 5.82
C LYS A 62 5.27 0.39 5.24
N VAL A 63 4.11 0.40 4.57
CA VAL A 63 3.45 -0.83 4.12
C VAL A 63 4.29 -1.63 3.12
N ALA A 64 4.88 -0.99 2.12
CA ALA A 64 5.66 -1.69 1.11
C ALA A 64 6.96 -2.31 1.68
N PRO A 65 7.78 -1.61 2.49
CA PRO A 65 8.92 -2.22 3.18
C PRO A 65 8.53 -3.36 4.14
N PHE A 66 7.34 -3.28 4.76
CA PHE A 66 6.84 -4.32 5.66
C PHE A 66 6.63 -5.67 4.95
N MET A 67 6.54 -5.70 3.61
CA MET A 67 6.47 -6.93 2.82
C MET A 67 7.79 -7.71 2.78
N GLN A 68 8.91 -7.15 3.25
CA GLN A 68 10.24 -7.77 3.21
C GLN A 68 10.61 -8.28 1.81
N ILE A 69 10.76 -7.33 0.89
CA ILE A 69 11.14 -7.61 -0.49
C ILE A 69 12.65 -7.78 -0.56
N ASP A 70 13.09 -8.96 -0.97
CA ASP A 70 14.49 -9.31 -1.21
C ASP A 70 14.68 -9.81 -2.66
N HIS A 71 15.89 -10.19 -3.02
CA HIS A 71 16.24 -10.63 -4.37
C HIS A 71 15.55 -11.94 -4.84
N SER A 72 14.98 -12.72 -3.91
CA SER A 72 14.22 -13.93 -4.23
C SER A 72 12.81 -13.65 -4.75
N VAL A 73 12.27 -12.46 -4.44
CA VAL A 73 10.91 -12.06 -4.81
C VAL A 73 10.84 -11.76 -6.30
N LYS A 74 10.07 -12.56 -7.03
CA LYS A 74 9.88 -12.45 -8.49
C LYS A 74 8.50 -11.96 -8.87
N ARG A 75 7.48 -12.26 -8.06
CA ARG A 75 6.10 -11.86 -8.34
C ARG A 75 5.40 -11.34 -7.10
N ILE A 76 4.88 -10.12 -7.21
CA ILE A 76 4.02 -9.48 -6.21
C ILE A 76 2.63 -9.30 -6.81
N ILE A 77 1.58 -9.56 -6.03
CA ILE A 77 0.20 -9.21 -6.38
C ILE A 77 -0.30 -8.19 -5.36
N ASP A 78 -0.67 -7.01 -5.85
CA ASP A 78 -1.34 -5.96 -5.08
C ASP A 78 -2.83 -6.00 -5.44
N THR A 79 -3.66 -6.50 -4.53
CA THR A 79 -5.04 -6.88 -4.81
C THR A 79 -6.06 -5.75 -4.63
N CYS A 80 -5.66 -4.64 -4.03
CA CYS A 80 -6.48 -3.44 -3.82
C CYS A 80 -5.67 -2.20 -4.21
N ALA A 81 -5.09 -2.22 -5.41
CA ALA A 81 -4.03 -1.30 -5.82
C ALA A 81 -4.46 0.18 -5.88
N GLY A 82 -5.75 0.44 -6.06
CA GLY A 82 -6.25 1.79 -6.22
C GLY A 82 -5.53 2.54 -7.34
N ALA A 83 -5.17 3.79 -7.08
CA ALA A 83 -4.38 4.61 -8.00
C ALA A 83 -2.85 4.34 -7.90
N GLY A 84 -2.42 3.28 -7.20
CA GLY A 84 -1.05 2.78 -7.25
C GLY A 84 -0.06 3.36 -6.25
N GLY A 85 -0.48 4.02 -5.19
CA GLY A 85 0.45 4.61 -4.22
C GLY A 85 1.43 3.60 -3.64
N LYS A 86 0.94 2.44 -3.19
CA LYS A 86 1.74 1.33 -2.66
C LYS A 86 2.39 0.51 -3.78
N THR A 87 1.67 0.24 -4.87
CA THR A 87 2.18 -0.46 -6.06
C THR A 87 3.46 0.20 -6.61
N LEU A 88 3.46 1.54 -6.74
CA LEU A 88 4.64 2.29 -7.19
C LEU A 88 5.81 2.19 -6.20
N HIS A 89 5.52 2.13 -4.90
CA HIS A 89 6.56 1.90 -3.90
C HIS A 89 7.17 0.49 -4.02
N LEU A 90 6.33 -0.52 -4.25
CA LEU A 90 6.80 -1.88 -4.52
C LEU A 90 7.72 -1.92 -5.75
N ALA A 91 7.40 -1.19 -6.82
CA ALA A 91 8.25 -1.09 -8.01
C ALA A 91 9.63 -0.48 -7.69
N THR A 92 9.69 0.54 -6.82
CA THR A 92 10.96 1.12 -6.39
C THR A 92 11.79 0.13 -5.57
N LEU A 93 11.17 -0.62 -4.65
CA LEU A 93 11.86 -1.62 -3.85
C LEU A 93 12.37 -2.81 -4.70
N LEU A 94 11.64 -3.21 -5.72
CA LEU A 94 12.07 -4.21 -6.70
C LEU A 94 13.09 -3.67 -7.72
N GLN A 95 13.33 -2.36 -7.76
CA GLN A 95 14.17 -1.73 -8.79
C GLN A 95 13.77 -2.14 -10.22
N ASN A 96 12.47 -2.14 -10.49
CA ASN A 96 11.86 -2.62 -11.74
C ASN A 96 12.18 -4.09 -12.09
N LYS A 97 12.69 -4.88 -11.16
CA LYS A 97 12.92 -6.34 -11.37
C LYS A 97 11.66 -7.12 -11.00
N GLY A 98 11.53 -8.33 -11.58
CA GLY A 98 10.35 -9.17 -11.33
C GLY A 98 9.06 -8.55 -11.93
N GLN A 99 7.91 -8.98 -11.43
CA GLN A 99 6.59 -8.59 -11.92
C GLN A 99 5.69 -8.15 -10.76
N ILE A 100 5.00 -7.05 -10.93
CA ILE A 100 3.91 -6.60 -10.03
C ILE A 100 2.60 -6.69 -10.81
N ILE A 101 1.65 -7.49 -10.31
CA ILE A 101 0.28 -7.52 -10.82
C ILE A 101 -0.57 -6.65 -9.88
N ALA A 102 -0.99 -5.51 -10.37
CA ALA A 102 -1.80 -4.56 -9.64
C ALA A 102 -3.28 -4.74 -10.03
N MET A 103 -4.11 -5.08 -9.06
CA MET A 103 -5.51 -5.41 -9.26
C MET A 103 -6.42 -4.45 -8.50
N ASP A 104 -7.54 -4.10 -9.09
CA ASP A 104 -8.62 -3.34 -8.44
C ASP A 104 -9.95 -3.67 -9.11
N ILE A 105 -11.07 -3.42 -8.44
CA ILE A 105 -12.43 -3.55 -9.01
C ILE A 105 -12.82 -2.33 -9.86
N TYR A 106 -12.07 -1.22 -9.75
CA TYR A 106 -12.34 0.04 -10.46
C TYR A 106 -11.31 0.28 -11.57
N GLU A 107 -11.75 0.13 -12.81
CA GLU A 107 -10.87 0.33 -13.97
C GLU A 107 -10.29 1.75 -14.04
N GLN A 108 -11.05 2.77 -13.67
CA GLN A 108 -10.58 4.16 -13.65
C GLN A 108 -9.35 4.35 -12.75
N LYS A 109 -9.31 3.68 -11.59
CA LYS A 109 -8.14 3.70 -10.70
C LYS A 109 -6.93 3.03 -11.34
N LEU A 110 -7.14 1.91 -12.04
CA LEU A 110 -6.07 1.22 -12.77
C LEU A 110 -5.53 2.05 -13.93
N GLN A 111 -6.37 2.82 -14.63
CA GLN A 111 -5.92 3.76 -15.66
C GLN A 111 -5.07 4.89 -15.06
N GLU A 112 -5.47 5.41 -13.91
CA GLU A 112 -4.64 6.38 -13.18
C GLU A 112 -3.30 5.77 -12.75
N LEU A 113 -3.30 4.54 -12.24
CA LEU A 113 -2.08 3.82 -11.90
C LEU A 113 -1.15 3.69 -13.12
N LYS A 114 -1.68 3.34 -14.31
CA LYS A 114 -0.88 3.27 -15.54
C LYS A 114 -0.22 4.60 -15.89
N ARG A 115 -0.96 5.72 -15.77
CA ARG A 115 -0.40 7.07 -16.03
C ARG A 115 0.73 7.38 -15.05
N ARG A 116 0.50 7.12 -13.75
CA ARG A 116 1.49 7.34 -12.70
C ARG A 116 2.72 6.43 -12.87
N ALA A 117 2.53 5.16 -13.25
CA ALA A 117 3.62 4.22 -13.50
C ALA A 117 4.53 4.73 -14.63
N ARG A 118 3.96 5.19 -15.74
CA ARG A 118 4.72 5.80 -16.85
C ARG A 118 5.52 7.02 -16.39
N ARG A 119 4.89 7.95 -15.67
CA ARG A 119 5.54 9.14 -15.11
C ARG A 119 6.71 8.76 -14.19
N ASN A 120 6.53 7.74 -13.35
CA ASN A 120 7.53 7.28 -12.40
C ASN A 120 8.64 6.42 -13.02
N GLY A 121 8.49 5.96 -14.26
CA GLY A 121 9.42 5.01 -14.87
C GLY A 121 9.34 3.60 -14.25
N ALA A 122 8.16 3.23 -13.76
CA ALA A 122 7.89 1.90 -13.23
C ALA A 122 7.38 0.98 -14.36
N PHE A 123 8.22 0.08 -14.85
CA PHE A 123 7.95 -0.71 -16.07
C PHE A 123 7.49 -2.14 -15.76
N ASN A 124 7.63 -2.61 -14.55
CA ASN A 124 7.34 -3.99 -14.15
C ASN A 124 5.92 -4.18 -13.59
N ILE A 125 5.02 -3.22 -13.82
CA ILE A 125 3.64 -3.22 -13.32
C ILE A 125 2.68 -3.61 -14.44
N GLU A 126 1.93 -4.68 -14.22
CA GLU A 126 0.78 -5.10 -15.04
C GLU A 126 -0.50 -4.81 -14.27
N THR A 127 -1.45 -4.07 -14.87
CA THR A 127 -2.75 -3.77 -14.22
C THR A 127 -3.82 -4.74 -14.72
N LYS A 128 -4.62 -5.27 -13.79
CA LYS A 128 -5.73 -6.20 -14.11
C LYS A 128 -6.99 -5.82 -13.33
N LEU A 129 -8.10 -5.72 -14.04
CA LEU A 129 -9.41 -5.68 -13.38
C LEU A 129 -9.66 -7.02 -12.67
N ILE A 130 -10.20 -6.98 -11.46
CA ILE A 130 -10.48 -8.22 -10.70
C ILE A 130 -11.57 -9.02 -11.41
N ASP A 131 -11.24 -10.26 -11.72
CA ASP A 131 -12.13 -11.25 -12.33
C ASP A 131 -11.91 -12.61 -11.66
N PRO A 132 -12.99 -13.32 -11.26
CA PRO A 132 -12.89 -14.62 -10.60
C PRO A 132 -12.08 -15.68 -11.37
N LYS A 133 -12.18 -15.69 -12.72
CA LYS A 133 -11.43 -16.63 -13.56
C LYS A 133 -9.92 -16.35 -13.51
N GLN A 134 -9.53 -15.07 -13.50
CA GLN A 134 -8.14 -14.66 -13.37
C GLN A 134 -7.59 -14.99 -11.99
N LEU A 135 -8.35 -14.71 -10.92
CA LEU A 135 -7.95 -15.06 -9.56
C LEU A 135 -7.66 -16.56 -9.44
N LYS A 136 -8.55 -17.41 -9.98
CA LYS A 136 -8.34 -18.87 -9.99
C LYS A 136 -7.06 -19.29 -10.70
N ARG A 137 -6.72 -18.66 -11.84
CA ARG A 137 -5.49 -18.95 -12.61
C ARG A 137 -4.20 -18.51 -11.90
N MET A 138 -4.31 -17.52 -11.01
CA MET A 138 -3.16 -16.97 -10.30
C MET A 138 -2.95 -17.56 -8.90
N GLN A 139 -3.75 -18.57 -8.50
CA GLN A 139 -3.56 -19.23 -7.21
C GLN A 139 -2.15 -19.81 -7.08
N GLY A 140 -1.55 -19.67 -5.90
CA GLY A 140 -0.22 -20.18 -5.60
C GLY A 140 0.92 -19.59 -6.44
N SER A 141 0.73 -18.44 -7.07
CA SER A 141 1.73 -17.89 -8.02
C SER A 141 2.57 -16.75 -7.46
N ALA A 142 2.15 -16.10 -6.37
CA ALA A 142 2.79 -14.91 -5.84
C ALA A 142 3.80 -15.24 -4.71
N ASP A 143 4.96 -14.59 -4.74
CA ASP A 143 5.91 -14.58 -3.62
C ASP A 143 5.43 -13.67 -2.49
N ARG A 144 4.75 -12.58 -2.86
CA ARG A 144 4.18 -11.59 -1.96
C ARG A 144 2.78 -11.20 -2.42
N VAL A 145 1.86 -11.08 -1.47
CA VAL A 145 0.52 -10.54 -1.72
C VAL A 145 0.31 -9.33 -0.81
N LEU A 146 -0.07 -8.20 -1.38
CA LEU A 146 -0.50 -7.03 -0.64
C LEU A 146 -2.04 -6.95 -0.70
N ILE A 147 -2.66 -6.82 0.47
CA ILE A 147 -4.07 -6.51 0.65
C ILE A 147 -4.16 -5.19 1.40
N ASP A 148 -4.10 -4.07 0.67
CA ASP A 148 -4.42 -2.74 1.22
C ASP A 148 -5.93 -2.59 1.25
N ALA A 149 -6.56 -3.19 2.27
CA ALA A 149 -7.97 -3.46 2.28
C ALA A 149 -8.84 -2.19 2.32
N PRO A 150 -10.00 -2.20 1.64
CA PRO A 150 -11.01 -1.16 1.86
C PRO A 150 -11.40 -1.17 3.34
N CYS A 151 -11.50 0.01 3.94
CA CYS A 151 -11.74 0.18 5.36
C CYS A 151 -12.49 1.48 5.65
N SER A 152 -12.85 1.72 6.92
CA SER A 152 -13.54 2.95 7.34
C SER A 152 -12.74 4.24 7.10
N GLY A 153 -11.41 4.14 6.99
CA GLY A 153 -10.54 5.29 6.84
C GLY A 153 -10.41 6.15 8.11
N LEU A 154 -10.79 5.64 9.28
CA LEU A 154 -10.72 6.41 10.52
C LEU A 154 -9.30 6.76 10.98
N GLY A 155 -8.28 6.16 10.39
CA GLY A 155 -6.89 6.55 10.58
C GLY A 155 -6.49 7.83 9.85
N VAL A 156 -7.26 8.26 8.82
CA VAL A 156 -6.91 9.41 7.96
C VAL A 156 -7.77 10.66 8.22
N LEU A 157 -8.41 10.75 9.38
CA LEU A 157 -9.32 11.85 9.74
C LEU A 157 -8.65 13.22 9.66
N ARG A 158 -7.34 13.32 9.89
CA ARG A 158 -6.59 14.58 9.74
C ARG A 158 -6.66 15.15 8.32
N ARG A 159 -6.74 14.29 7.31
CA ARG A 159 -6.85 14.68 5.89
C ARG A 159 -8.28 14.62 5.36
N ASN A 160 -9.12 13.85 5.99
CA ASN A 160 -10.52 13.66 5.63
C ASN A 160 -11.42 13.71 6.87
N PRO A 161 -11.55 14.90 7.52
CA PRO A 161 -12.29 15.04 8.78
C PRO A 161 -13.78 14.73 8.66
N ASP A 162 -14.36 14.89 7.47
CA ASP A 162 -15.78 14.63 7.22
C ASP A 162 -16.13 13.13 7.28
N ALA A 163 -15.15 12.24 7.15
CA ALA A 163 -15.39 10.80 7.13
C ALA A 163 -16.11 10.32 8.39
N LYS A 164 -15.78 10.87 9.56
CA LYS A 164 -16.40 10.50 10.84
C LYS A 164 -17.90 10.79 10.90
N TRP A 165 -18.37 11.81 10.18
CA TRP A 165 -19.79 12.21 10.16
C TRP A 165 -20.62 11.45 9.15
N LYS A 166 -19.95 10.88 8.13
CA LYS A 166 -20.57 10.10 7.05
C LYS A 166 -20.63 8.61 7.36
N LEU A 167 -19.89 8.17 8.38
CA LEU A 167 -19.82 6.77 8.75
C LEU A 167 -21.11 6.33 9.44
N GLN A 168 -21.71 5.26 8.94
CA GLN A 168 -22.87 4.61 9.54
C GLN A 168 -22.45 3.26 10.15
N PRO A 169 -23.07 2.80 11.23
CA PRO A 169 -22.74 1.50 11.85
C PRO A 169 -22.86 0.33 10.87
N GLU A 170 -23.88 0.33 10.01
CA GLU A 170 -24.14 -0.71 9.02
C GLU A 170 -23.00 -0.81 7.98
N PHE A 171 -22.39 0.33 7.65
CA PHE A 171 -21.20 0.34 6.78
C PHE A 171 -20.02 -0.37 7.44
N LEU A 172 -19.83 -0.22 8.75
CA LEU A 172 -18.76 -0.92 9.48
C LEU A 172 -18.96 -2.44 9.46
N ASP A 173 -20.20 -2.92 9.54
CA ASP A 173 -20.49 -4.36 9.46
C ASP A 173 -20.23 -4.88 8.03
N GLN A 174 -20.67 -4.15 7.03
CA GLN A 174 -20.45 -4.51 5.63
C GLN A 174 -18.95 -4.54 5.28
N ILE A 175 -18.19 -3.52 5.69
CA ILE A 175 -16.76 -3.44 5.36
C ILE A 175 -15.96 -4.55 6.04
N ARG A 176 -16.30 -4.93 7.29
CA ARG A 176 -15.67 -6.05 7.99
C ARG A 176 -15.94 -7.38 7.31
N THR A 177 -17.16 -7.59 6.82
CA THR A 177 -17.52 -8.77 6.01
C THR A 177 -16.70 -8.80 4.74
N THR A 178 -16.62 -7.69 4.00
CA THR A 178 -15.81 -7.54 2.79
C THR A 178 -14.33 -7.81 3.06
N GLN A 179 -13.78 -7.34 4.18
CA GLN A 179 -12.39 -7.58 4.57
C GLN A 179 -12.11 -9.07 4.77
N GLN A 180 -13.03 -9.83 5.39
CA GLN A 180 -12.89 -11.28 5.54
C GLN A 180 -12.95 -12.01 4.19
N GLU A 181 -13.89 -11.64 3.33
CA GLU A 181 -13.99 -12.21 1.98
C GLU A 181 -12.70 -11.99 1.18
N ILE A 182 -12.16 -10.77 1.22
CA ILE A 182 -10.90 -10.38 0.59
C ILE A 182 -9.73 -11.20 1.13
N LEU A 183 -9.59 -11.31 2.44
CA LEU A 183 -8.53 -12.11 3.07
C LEU A 183 -8.61 -13.58 2.64
N GLN A 184 -9.80 -14.20 2.70
CA GLN A 184 -9.99 -15.59 2.32
C GLN A 184 -9.78 -15.85 0.82
N GLN A 185 -10.15 -14.89 -0.02
CA GLN A 185 -10.04 -15.04 -1.47
C GLN A 185 -8.60 -14.81 -1.95
N TYR A 186 -7.96 -13.73 -1.49
CA TYR A 186 -6.68 -13.31 -2.03
C TYR A 186 -5.49 -14.01 -1.37
N SER A 187 -5.65 -14.55 -0.17
CA SER A 187 -4.64 -15.42 0.44
C SER A 187 -4.26 -16.62 -0.45
N LYS A 188 -5.23 -17.12 -1.23
CA LYS A 188 -5.02 -18.24 -2.17
C LYS A 188 -4.05 -17.90 -3.32
N LEU A 189 -3.78 -16.64 -3.58
CA LEU A 189 -2.83 -16.20 -4.60
C LEU A 189 -1.38 -16.47 -4.19
N LEU A 190 -1.15 -16.60 -2.88
CA LEU A 190 0.17 -16.74 -2.29
C LEU A 190 0.66 -18.18 -2.40
N LYS A 191 1.90 -18.37 -2.85
CA LYS A 191 2.55 -19.66 -2.84
C LYS A 191 2.98 -20.09 -1.42
N LYS A 192 3.26 -21.36 -1.24
CA LYS A 192 3.90 -21.88 -0.02
C LYS A 192 5.22 -21.14 0.24
N GLY A 193 5.47 -20.76 1.49
CA GLY A 193 6.63 -19.94 1.89
C GLY A 193 6.53 -18.46 1.52
N GLY A 194 5.48 -18.06 0.81
CA GLY A 194 5.23 -16.66 0.47
C GLY A 194 4.73 -15.86 1.68
N LYS A 195 4.75 -14.51 1.57
CA LYS A 195 4.27 -13.61 2.62
C LYS A 195 3.12 -12.73 2.12
N LEU A 196 2.08 -12.62 2.95
CA LEU A 196 0.94 -11.75 2.72
C LEU A 196 1.00 -10.59 3.71
N VAL A 197 0.80 -9.37 3.23
CA VAL A 197 0.58 -8.21 4.09
C VAL A 197 -0.85 -7.75 3.94
N TYR A 198 -1.57 -7.75 5.06
CA TYR A 198 -2.88 -7.13 5.22
C TYR A 198 -2.66 -5.75 5.84
N ALA A 199 -3.19 -4.71 5.24
CA ALA A 199 -3.06 -3.34 5.72
C ALA A 199 -4.39 -2.59 5.63
N THR A 200 -4.61 -1.67 6.58
CA THR A 200 -5.75 -0.72 6.59
C THR A 200 -5.29 0.65 7.03
N CYS A 201 -5.99 1.69 6.57
CA CYS A 201 -5.90 3.03 7.14
C CYS A 201 -6.99 3.26 8.20
N SER A 202 -7.31 2.23 8.99
CA SER A 202 -8.24 2.28 10.12
C SER A 202 -7.51 2.13 11.45
N VAL A 203 -8.07 2.73 12.48
CA VAL A 203 -7.62 2.55 13.88
C VAL A 203 -8.53 1.60 14.67
N LEU A 204 -9.57 1.07 14.04
CA LEU A 204 -10.52 0.18 14.70
C LEU A 204 -9.94 -1.23 14.83
N PRO A 205 -9.89 -1.80 16.06
CA PRO A 205 -9.49 -3.20 16.29
C PRO A 205 -10.25 -4.19 15.41
N SER A 206 -11.55 -3.91 15.18
CA SER A 206 -12.45 -4.77 14.41
C SER A 206 -12.16 -4.82 12.91
N GLU A 207 -11.39 -3.87 12.38
CA GLU A 207 -10.90 -3.87 10.99
C GLU A 207 -9.43 -4.33 10.89
N ASN A 208 -8.75 -4.47 12.02
CA ASN A 208 -7.32 -4.71 12.15
C ASN A 208 -7.02 -6.13 12.67
N HIS A 209 -6.44 -6.24 13.87
CA HIS A 209 -6.03 -7.53 14.44
C HIS A 209 -7.17 -8.53 14.61
N GLN A 210 -8.42 -8.07 14.82
CA GLN A 210 -9.55 -8.99 14.89
C GLN A 210 -9.87 -9.61 13.52
N GLN A 211 -9.68 -8.90 12.41
CA GLN A 211 -9.80 -9.48 11.07
C GLN A 211 -8.74 -10.55 10.84
N VAL A 212 -7.50 -10.27 11.24
CA VAL A 212 -6.39 -11.24 11.13
C VAL A 212 -6.66 -12.48 11.99
N ALA A 213 -7.10 -12.30 13.24
CA ALA A 213 -7.42 -13.41 14.14
C ALA A 213 -8.55 -14.28 13.57
N THR A 214 -9.62 -13.68 13.06
CA THR A 214 -10.75 -14.40 12.44
C THR A 214 -10.29 -15.16 11.20
N PHE A 215 -9.45 -14.55 10.35
CA PHE A 215 -8.87 -15.22 9.18
C PHE A 215 -8.03 -16.43 9.59
N LEU A 216 -7.13 -16.28 10.56
CA LEU A 216 -6.25 -17.38 11.03
C LEU A 216 -7.04 -18.54 11.64
N ALA A 217 -8.20 -18.28 12.24
CA ALA A 217 -9.10 -19.31 12.77
C ALA A 217 -9.95 -19.99 11.68
N SER A 218 -9.97 -19.46 10.46
CA SER A 218 -10.76 -20.01 9.35
C SER A 218 -10.04 -21.14 8.61
N GLU A 219 -10.78 -21.93 7.82
CA GLU A 219 -10.22 -22.96 6.95
C GLU A 219 -9.19 -22.39 5.94
N ALA A 220 -9.43 -21.17 5.43
CA ALA A 220 -8.52 -20.50 4.51
C ALA A 220 -7.20 -20.06 5.18
N GLY A 221 -7.26 -19.77 6.48
CA GLY A 221 -6.13 -19.29 7.27
C GLY A 221 -5.30 -20.38 7.95
N LYS A 222 -5.75 -21.63 7.95
CA LYS A 222 -5.13 -22.75 8.73
C LYS A 222 -3.64 -22.96 8.48
N ASN A 223 -3.19 -22.66 7.27
CA ASN A 223 -1.79 -22.78 6.87
C ASN A 223 -0.98 -21.49 7.06
N PHE A 224 -1.64 -20.44 7.55
CA PHE A 224 -0.98 -19.15 7.75
C PHE A 224 -0.56 -18.96 9.20
N LYS A 225 0.54 -18.24 9.39
CA LYS A 225 1.02 -17.81 10.70
C LYS A 225 1.27 -16.31 10.67
N LEU A 226 0.86 -15.61 11.71
CA LEU A 226 1.23 -14.21 11.93
C LEU A 226 2.72 -14.13 12.25
N GLU A 227 3.48 -13.39 11.43
CA GLU A 227 4.92 -13.18 11.59
C GLU A 227 5.22 -11.87 12.29
N ALA A 228 4.48 -10.83 11.96
CA ALA A 228 4.60 -9.50 12.57
C ALA A 228 3.32 -8.70 12.36
N GLU A 229 3.04 -7.78 13.29
CA GLU A 229 2.02 -6.75 13.11
C GLU A 229 2.50 -5.41 13.68
N GLU A 230 1.98 -4.32 13.14
CA GLU A 230 2.27 -2.95 13.60
C GLU A 230 0.99 -2.11 13.53
N VAL A 231 0.74 -1.36 14.60
CA VAL A 231 -0.31 -0.32 14.66
C VAL A 231 0.38 1.04 14.74
N ILE A 232 0.00 1.95 13.89
CA ILE A 232 0.47 3.34 13.90
C ILE A 232 -0.69 4.22 14.30
N PHE A 233 -0.55 4.92 15.42
CA PHE A 233 -1.54 5.89 15.87
C PHE A 233 -1.14 7.31 15.45
N ALA A 234 -2.08 8.06 14.89
CA ALA A 234 -1.84 9.42 14.40
C ALA A 234 -1.35 10.37 15.50
N HIS A 235 -1.82 10.21 16.75
CA HIS A 235 -1.42 11.05 17.88
C HIS A 235 0.05 10.78 18.33
N GLN A 236 0.60 9.61 18.03
CA GLN A 236 1.98 9.24 18.36
C GLN A 236 2.94 9.57 17.22
N SER A 237 2.54 9.27 15.99
CA SER A 237 3.40 9.43 14.81
C SER A 237 3.38 10.84 14.24
N GLY A 238 2.31 11.60 14.45
CA GLY A 238 2.05 12.87 13.78
C GLY A 238 1.56 12.72 12.33
N TYR A 239 1.39 11.48 11.84
CA TYR A 239 0.93 11.12 10.49
C TYR A 239 -0.40 10.34 10.56
N ASP A 240 -0.83 9.77 9.45
CA ASP A 240 -2.06 8.97 9.42
C ASP A 240 -1.97 7.73 10.31
N GLY A 241 -3.12 7.32 10.86
CA GLY A 241 -3.24 6.03 11.53
C GLY A 241 -3.25 4.89 10.51
N PHE A 242 -2.51 3.82 10.82
CA PHE A 242 -2.38 2.64 9.97
C PHE A 242 -2.27 1.37 10.80
N TYR A 243 -2.72 0.28 10.22
CA TYR A 243 -2.44 -1.07 10.70
C TYR A 243 -1.83 -1.89 9.57
N MET A 244 -0.90 -2.77 9.90
CA MET A 244 -0.38 -3.77 8.99
C MET A 244 -0.01 -5.04 9.73
N ALA A 245 -0.36 -6.18 9.13
CA ALA A 245 0.00 -7.52 9.60
C ALA A 245 0.65 -8.30 8.45
N ARG A 246 1.75 -8.99 8.76
CA ARG A 246 2.44 -9.87 7.82
C ARG A 246 2.24 -11.31 8.23
N LEU A 247 1.69 -12.09 7.32
CA LEU A 247 1.44 -13.52 7.49
C LEU A 247 2.31 -14.32 6.52
N ILE A 248 2.80 -15.47 6.98
CA ILE A 248 3.53 -16.44 6.17
C ILE A 248 2.65 -17.65 5.88
N ASN A 249 2.66 -18.14 4.64
CA ASN A 249 1.99 -19.37 4.23
C ASN A 249 2.92 -20.56 4.41
N ASN A 250 2.62 -21.46 5.34
CA ASN A 250 3.42 -22.67 5.65
C ASN A 250 2.91 -23.95 4.96
N GLY A 251 1.74 -23.87 4.29
CA GLY A 251 1.06 -25.02 3.67
C GLY A 251 1.37 -25.30 2.21
#